data_3503547f13f0d41d01c1cb3fbdc70877
#
_entry.id   3503547f13f0d41d01c1cb3fbdc70877
#
_cell.length_a   1.000
_cell.length_b   1.000
_cell.length_c   1.000
_cell.angle_alpha   90.00
_cell.angle_beta   90.00
_cell.angle_gamma   90.00
#
_symmetry.space_group_name_H-M   'P 1'
#
loop_
_entity.id
_entity.type
_entity.pdbx_description
1 polymer ?
#
loop_
_entity_poly.entity_id
_entity_poly.type
_entity_poly.pdbx_seq_one_letter_code
_entity_poly.pdbx_strand_id
1 'polypeptide(L)'
;MSDEPQSSKSKSKVAPFIVLTVAVVMAGLFWILIGAKSGDNADSAYTPLIGKAAPAVQTTTLDGKPFDLQRRKGSWVVLNFFDPTCVPCVREHPDLIDFAEQQALPSAIGAELYSVISIGRSDESVRAFFASNGGTWPVLTDSDANIQVKFGVTKVPETWIIDPDGVVVYRTIQQVTADSLTRELGVLKAGYLGVEAG
;
A
#
# COMPACT_ATOMS: atom_id res chain seq x y z
N MET A 1 63.77 -8.49 -48.35
CA MET A 1 64.09 -7.64 -47.22
C MET A 1 62.95 -6.65 -47.11
N SER A 2 62.01 -6.91 -46.21
CA SER A 2 60.83 -6.09 -45.99
C SER A 2 60.86 -5.60 -44.56
N ASP A 3 61.12 -4.30 -44.38
CA ASP A 3 61.13 -3.60 -43.10
C ASP A 3 59.70 -3.42 -42.64
N GLU A 4 59.36 -3.97 -41.49
CA GLU A 4 58.10 -3.80 -40.77
C GLU A 4 58.26 -2.63 -39.76
N PRO A 5 57.44 -1.60 -39.79
CA PRO A 5 57.56 -0.47 -38.87
C PRO A 5 57.00 -0.85 -37.49
N GLN A 6 57.87 -0.87 -36.47
CA GLN A 6 57.49 -1.02 -35.09
C GLN A 6 56.69 0.20 -34.60
N SER A 7 55.43 -0.02 -34.29
CA SER A 7 54.53 0.97 -33.65
C SER A 7 54.96 1.17 -32.19
N SER A 8 55.63 2.28 -31.89
CA SER A 8 55.94 2.76 -30.54
C SER A 8 54.64 3.17 -29.80
N LYS A 9 54.15 2.31 -28.91
CA LYS A 9 53.05 2.68 -27.98
C LYS A 9 53.56 3.63 -26.91
N SER A 10 53.36 4.94 -27.13
CA SER A 10 53.53 5.98 -26.11
C SER A 10 52.56 5.66 -24.94
N LYS A 11 53.12 5.26 -23.78
CA LYS A 11 52.35 5.05 -22.54
C LYS A 11 51.96 6.42 -21.99
N SER A 12 50.73 6.84 -22.28
CA SER A 12 50.11 8.04 -21.73
C SER A 12 50.07 7.95 -20.18
N LYS A 13 50.84 8.84 -19.49
CA LYS A 13 50.87 8.92 -18.02
C LYS A 13 49.54 9.42 -17.44
N VAL A 14 48.59 9.86 -18.29
CA VAL A 14 47.27 10.38 -17.89
C VAL A 14 46.26 9.26 -17.64
N ALA A 15 46.42 8.12 -18.32
CA ALA A 15 45.50 6.99 -18.21
C ALA A 15 45.32 6.48 -16.74
N PRO A 16 46.38 6.28 -15.93
CA PRO A 16 46.18 5.81 -14.55
C PRO A 16 45.49 6.83 -13.66
N PHE A 17 45.65 8.13 -13.90
CA PHE A 17 44.91 9.17 -13.14
C PHE A 17 43.44 9.18 -13.46
N ILE A 18 43.05 9.01 -14.72
CA ILE A 18 41.63 8.91 -15.11
C ILE A 18 40.99 7.70 -14.47
N VAL A 19 41.68 6.53 -14.49
CA VAL A 19 41.17 5.30 -13.87
C VAL A 19 40.99 5.48 -12.36
N LEU A 20 41.94 6.10 -11.69
CA LEU A 20 41.86 6.36 -10.25
C LEU A 20 40.71 7.30 -9.90
N THR A 21 40.53 8.38 -10.68
CA THR A 21 39.43 9.33 -10.45
C THR A 21 38.05 8.67 -10.63
N VAL A 22 37.90 7.87 -11.69
CA VAL A 22 36.68 7.12 -11.94
C VAL A 22 36.39 6.11 -10.81
N ALA A 23 37.45 5.41 -10.35
CA ALA A 23 37.29 4.46 -9.25
C ALA A 23 36.85 5.13 -7.93
N VAL A 24 37.41 6.31 -7.61
CA VAL A 24 37.02 7.08 -6.42
C VAL A 24 35.59 7.59 -6.52
N VAL A 25 35.18 8.10 -7.69
CA VAL A 25 33.81 8.55 -7.92
C VAL A 25 32.82 7.38 -7.81
N MET A 26 33.14 6.23 -8.41
CA MET A 26 32.31 5.04 -8.33
C MET A 26 32.20 4.51 -6.89
N ALA A 27 33.31 4.49 -6.14
CA ALA A 27 33.33 4.10 -4.73
C ALA A 27 32.49 5.06 -3.88
N GLY A 28 32.56 6.37 -4.15
CA GLY A 28 31.75 7.39 -3.47
C GLY A 28 30.24 7.23 -3.75
N LEU A 29 29.88 7.02 -5.01
CA LEU A 29 28.50 6.75 -5.40
C LEU A 29 27.99 5.45 -4.78
N PHE A 30 28.80 4.40 -4.77
CA PHE A 30 28.46 3.12 -4.15
C PHE A 30 28.26 3.25 -2.64
N TRP A 31 29.10 4.05 -1.97
CA TRP A 31 28.96 4.36 -0.54
C TRP A 31 27.69 5.13 -0.24
N ILE A 32 27.35 6.11 -1.08
CA ILE A 32 26.08 6.87 -0.97
C ILE A 32 24.88 5.94 -1.18
N LEU A 33 24.91 5.04 -2.15
CA LEU A 33 23.84 4.09 -2.43
C LEU A 33 23.67 3.04 -1.31
N ILE A 34 24.75 2.55 -0.71
CA ILE A 34 24.69 1.64 0.44
C ILE A 34 24.24 2.37 1.71
N GLY A 35 24.69 3.64 1.88
CA GLY A 35 24.31 4.48 3.00
C GLY A 35 22.91 5.10 2.88
N ALA A 36 22.32 5.10 1.70
CA ALA A 36 20.92 5.41 1.49
C ALA A 36 20.10 4.28 2.10
N LYS A 37 19.86 4.33 3.42
CA LYS A 37 18.82 3.55 4.05
C LYS A 37 17.57 3.76 3.22
N SER A 38 17.04 2.70 2.63
CA SER A 38 15.64 2.68 2.21
C SER A 38 14.87 3.04 3.48
N GLY A 39 14.40 4.29 3.56
CA GLY A 39 13.66 4.72 4.73
C GLY A 39 12.49 3.79 4.88
N ASP A 40 12.25 3.27 6.07
CA ASP A 40 11.06 2.47 6.45
C ASP A 40 9.74 3.20 6.15
N ASN A 41 9.81 4.40 5.57
CA ASN A 41 8.70 5.25 5.12
C ASN A 41 8.36 5.10 3.62
N ALA A 42 9.01 4.20 2.89
CA ALA A 42 8.67 3.95 1.48
C ALA A 42 7.27 3.32 1.32
N ASP A 43 6.73 2.75 2.39
CA ASP A 43 5.44 2.06 2.41
C ASP A 43 4.26 2.95 2.76
N SER A 44 4.47 4.10 3.42
CA SER A 44 3.44 5.13 3.55
C SER A 44 3.57 6.09 2.37
N ALA A 45 2.95 5.75 1.24
CA ALA A 45 2.95 6.61 0.07
C ALA A 45 2.35 7.97 0.43
N TYR A 46 3.12 9.03 0.23
CA TYR A 46 2.64 10.40 0.43
C TYR A 46 1.35 10.61 -0.33
N THR A 47 0.31 11.00 0.36
CA THR A 47 -0.98 11.39 -0.21
C THR A 47 -1.44 12.66 0.47
N PRO A 48 -2.05 13.60 -0.28
CA PRO A 48 -2.61 14.80 0.32
C PRO A 48 -3.84 14.53 1.21
N LEU A 49 -4.33 13.29 1.28
CA LEU A 49 -5.51 12.92 2.06
C LEU A 49 -5.21 12.64 3.53
N ILE A 50 -3.98 12.26 3.90
CA ILE A 50 -3.63 12.02 5.30
C ILE A 50 -3.88 13.29 6.14
N GLY A 51 -4.59 13.12 7.25
CA GLY A 51 -5.01 14.20 8.14
C GLY A 51 -6.17 15.05 7.61
N LYS A 52 -6.83 14.63 6.53
CA LYS A 52 -7.99 15.32 5.97
C LYS A 52 -9.24 14.43 5.97
N ALA A 53 -10.40 15.08 5.87
CA ALA A 53 -11.64 14.36 5.72
C ALA A 53 -11.60 13.41 4.52
N ALA A 54 -12.02 12.18 4.72
CA ALA A 54 -12.11 11.18 3.67
C ALA A 54 -13.05 11.66 2.55
N PRO A 55 -12.72 11.38 1.30
CA PRO A 55 -13.60 11.67 0.17
C PRO A 55 -15.00 11.08 0.38
N ALA A 56 -16.02 11.80 -0.07
CA ALA A 56 -17.37 11.29 -0.01
C ALA A 56 -17.53 10.09 -0.96
N VAL A 57 -17.96 8.95 -0.39
CA VAL A 57 -18.21 7.70 -1.10
C VAL A 57 -19.65 7.31 -0.89
N GLN A 58 -20.40 7.21 -1.97
CA GLN A 58 -21.74 6.62 -2.02
C GLN A 58 -21.78 5.60 -3.13
N THR A 59 -22.10 4.36 -2.78
CA THR A 59 -22.15 3.23 -3.71
C THR A 59 -23.06 2.14 -3.16
N THR A 60 -23.02 0.96 -3.77
CA THR A 60 -23.68 -0.25 -3.26
C THR A 60 -22.65 -1.33 -2.97
N THR A 61 -22.98 -2.22 -2.05
CA THR A 61 -22.25 -3.47 -1.90
C THR A 61 -22.58 -4.43 -3.04
N LEU A 62 -21.78 -5.47 -3.23
CA LEU A 62 -22.12 -6.59 -4.13
C LEU A 62 -23.51 -7.18 -3.86
N ASP A 63 -23.97 -7.14 -2.60
CA ASP A 63 -25.32 -7.63 -2.23
C ASP A 63 -26.41 -6.61 -2.47
N GLY A 64 -26.11 -5.49 -3.14
CA GLY A 64 -27.08 -4.45 -3.48
C GLY A 64 -27.47 -3.54 -2.31
N LYS A 65 -26.82 -3.63 -1.15
CA LYS A 65 -27.10 -2.76 0.00
C LYS A 65 -26.45 -1.40 -0.22
N PRO A 66 -27.13 -0.29 0.08
CA PRO A 66 -26.54 1.04 -0.03
C PRO A 66 -25.41 1.22 0.99
N PHE A 67 -24.32 1.83 0.53
CA PHE A 67 -23.17 2.22 1.36
C PHE A 67 -22.92 3.71 1.22
N ASP A 68 -22.68 4.36 2.36
CA ASP A 68 -22.29 5.77 2.44
C ASP A 68 -21.21 5.90 3.52
N LEU A 69 -19.99 6.24 3.11
CA LEU A 69 -18.83 6.36 4.01
C LEU A 69 -19.07 7.45 5.06
N GLN A 70 -19.75 8.55 4.71
CA GLN A 70 -20.02 9.65 5.65
C GLN A 70 -20.95 9.23 6.80
N ARG A 71 -21.70 8.16 6.61
CA ARG A 71 -22.58 7.57 7.66
C ARG A 71 -21.83 6.58 8.55
N ARG A 72 -20.54 6.34 8.31
CA ARG A 72 -19.69 5.48 9.15
C ARG A 72 -18.97 6.25 10.24
N LYS A 73 -19.23 7.57 10.38
CA LYS A 73 -18.69 8.34 11.50
C LYS A 73 -19.07 7.71 12.83
N GLY A 74 -18.11 7.67 13.75
CA GLY A 74 -18.20 6.93 15.01
C GLY A 74 -17.54 5.54 14.96
N SER A 75 -17.23 5.04 13.77
CA SER A 75 -16.52 3.77 13.57
C SER A 75 -15.16 3.99 12.94
N TRP A 76 -14.19 3.14 13.28
CA TRP A 76 -12.98 2.96 12.50
C TRP A 76 -13.32 2.22 11.22
N VAL A 77 -12.87 2.71 10.08
CA VAL A 77 -13.13 2.10 8.77
C VAL A 77 -11.81 1.74 8.10
N VAL A 78 -11.70 0.51 7.64
CA VAL A 78 -10.61 0.01 6.82
C VAL A 78 -11.14 -0.23 5.41
N LEU A 79 -10.59 0.50 4.42
CA LEU A 79 -10.87 0.29 3.00
C LEU A 79 -9.69 -0.44 2.37
N ASN A 80 -9.92 -1.65 1.87
CA ASN A 80 -8.94 -2.42 1.13
C ASN A 80 -9.32 -2.44 -0.36
N PHE A 81 -8.47 -1.87 -1.20
CA PHE A 81 -8.62 -1.89 -2.66
C PHE A 81 -7.95 -3.13 -3.22
N PHE A 82 -8.71 -3.96 -3.93
CA PHE A 82 -8.24 -5.25 -4.38
C PHE A 82 -8.71 -5.63 -5.78
N ASP A 83 -8.04 -6.64 -6.35
CA ASP A 83 -8.39 -7.29 -7.60
C ASP A 83 -8.27 -8.80 -7.42
N PRO A 84 -9.30 -9.60 -7.74
CA PRO A 84 -9.27 -11.05 -7.57
C PRO A 84 -8.21 -11.77 -8.41
N THR A 85 -7.64 -11.10 -9.43
CA THR A 85 -6.56 -11.64 -10.27
C THR A 85 -5.17 -11.14 -9.89
N CYS A 86 -5.08 -10.20 -8.96
CA CYS A 86 -3.83 -9.65 -8.45
C CYS A 86 -3.19 -10.64 -7.47
N VAL A 87 -2.03 -11.19 -7.81
CA VAL A 87 -1.35 -12.20 -6.97
C VAL A 87 -1.08 -11.72 -5.54
N PRO A 88 -0.57 -10.50 -5.29
CA PRO A 88 -0.42 -9.99 -3.94
C PRO A 88 -1.76 -9.86 -3.18
N CYS A 89 -2.85 -9.45 -3.86
CA CYS A 89 -4.17 -9.34 -3.24
C CYS A 89 -4.71 -10.70 -2.79
N VAL A 90 -4.50 -11.74 -3.62
CA VAL A 90 -4.88 -13.11 -3.28
C VAL A 90 -4.09 -13.62 -2.08
N ARG A 91 -2.81 -13.25 -1.97
CA ARG A 91 -1.96 -13.67 -0.85
C ARG A 91 -2.34 -13.01 0.48
N GLU A 92 -2.76 -11.75 0.47
CA GLU A 92 -3.16 -11.06 1.71
C GLU A 92 -4.58 -11.43 2.17
N HIS A 93 -5.39 -12.04 1.31
CA HIS A 93 -6.80 -12.31 1.61
C HIS A 93 -7.03 -13.15 2.88
N PRO A 94 -6.25 -14.21 3.16
CA PRO A 94 -6.33 -14.93 4.44
C PRO A 94 -6.04 -14.02 5.65
N ASP A 95 -5.07 -13.13 5.55
CA ASP A 95 -4.76 -12.17 6.61
C ASP A 95 -5.91 -11.18 6.83
N LEU A 96 -6.62 -10.78 5.78
CA LEU A 96 -7.82 -9.94 5.92
C LEU A 96 -8.98 -10.70 6.60
N ILE A 97 -9.10 -12.01 6.40
CA ILE A 97 -10.06 -12.86 7.14
C ILE A 97 -9.71 -12.85 8.62
N ASP A 98 -8.46 -13.16 8.96
CA ASP A 98 -7.99 -13.17 10.35
C ASP A 98 -8.17 -11.80 11.01
N PHE A 99 -7.85 -10.72 10.29
CA PHE A 99 -8.08 -9.35 10.77
C PHE A 99 -9.57 -9.09 11.03
N ALA A 100 -10.45 -9.42 10.10
CA ALA A 100 -11.89 -9.22 10.27
C ALA A 100 -12.45 -9.99 11.48
N GLU A 101 -12.00 -11.22 11.70
CA GLU A 101 -12.35 -12.02 12.86
C GLU A 101 -11.85 -11.39 14.17
N GLN A 102 -10.61 -10.89 14.20
CA GLN A 102 -10.06 -10.16 15.36
C GLN A 102 -10.88 -8.90 15.68
N GLN A 103 -11.32 -8.15 14.66
CA GLN A 103 -12.12 -6.95 14.88
C GLN A 103 -13.58 -7.23 15.31
N ALA A 104 -14.08 -8.43 15.08
CA ALA A 104 -15.42 -8.86 15.52
C ALA A 104 -15.47 -9.28 16.98
N LEU A 105 -14.34 -9.41 17.67
CA LEU A 105 -14.29 -9.84 19.07
C LEU A 105 -14.93 -8.78 19.99
N PRO A 106 -15.71 -9.19 21.02
CA PRO A 106 -16.39 -8.24 21.93
C PRO A 106 -15.44 -7.33 22.72
N SER A 107 -14.17 -7.73 22.89
CA SER A 107 -13.13 -6.96 23.58
C SER A 107 -12.47 -5.91 22.66
N ALA A 108 -12.69 -5.99 21.36
CA ALA A 108 -12.13 -5.04 20.41
C ALA A 108 -13.05 -3.82 20.27
N ILE A 109 -12.47 -2.62 20.27
CA ILE A 109 -13.12 -1.47 19.63
C ILE A 109 -12.96 -1.74 18.13
N GLY A 110 -13.89 -2.52 17.55
CA GLY A 110 -13.76 -3.08 16.21
C GLY A 110 -13.61 -2.02 15.13
N ALA A 111 -12.90 -2.37 14.06
CA ALA A 111 -12.90 -1.62 12.81
C ALA A 111 -13.79 -2.32 11.79
N GLU A 112 -14.51 -1.55 11.01
CA GLU A 112 -15.32 -2.05 9.89
C GLU A 112 -14.41 -2.22 8.67
N LEU A 113 -14.24 -3.47 8.19
CA LEU A 113 -13.50 -3.76 6.97
C LEU A 113 -14.44 -3.72 5.76
N TYR A 114 -14.00 -3.05 4.71
CA TYR A 114 -14.64 -3.03 3.40
C TYR A 114 -13.61 -3.26 2.32
N SER A 115 -13.90 -4.11 1.33
CA SER A 115 -13.12 -4.18 0.11
C SER A 115 -13.73 -3.34 -0.99
N VAL A 116 -12.91 -2.67 -1.80
CA VAL A 116 -13.32 -1.90 -2.97
C VAL A 116 -12.79 -2.61 -4.21
N ILE A 117 -13.68 -2.90 -5.16
CA ILE A 117 -13.34 -3.64 -6.38
C ILE A 117 -12.54 -2.75 -7.32
N SER A 118 -11.43 -3.28 -7.86
CA SER A 118 -10.67 -2.61 -8.94
C SER A 118 -11.47 -2.45 -10.22
N ILE A 119 -11.17 -1.37 -10.94
CA ILE A 119 -11.76 -1.04 -12.24
C ILE A 119 -11.69 -2.24 -13.21
N GLY A 120 -12.78 -2.44 -13.97
CA GLY A 120 -12.83 -3.44 -15.03
C GLY A 120 -13.03 -4.88 -14.54
N ARG A 121 -13.31 -5.09 -13.26
CA ARG A 121 -13.68 -6.41 -12.73
C ARG A 121 -15.19 -6.55 -12.67
N SER A 122 -15.69 -7.72 -13.10
CA SER A 122 -17.12 -8.01 -12.99
C SER A 122 -17.48 -8.43 -11.57
N ASP A 123 -18.69 -8.06 -11.15
CA ASP A 123 -19.24 -8.50 -9.87
C ASP A 123 -19.23 -10.02 -9.73
N GLU A 124 -19.47 -10.74 -10.84
CA GLU A 124 -19.44 -12.21 -10.87
C GLU A 124 -18.06 -12.77 -10.51
N SER A 125 -16.99 -12.21 -11.10
CA SER A 125 -15.62 -12.66 -10.80
C SER A 125 -15.25 -12.45 -9.33
N VAL A 126 -15.70 -11.34 -8.74
CA VAL A 126 -15.47 -11.03 -7.34
C VAL A 126 -16.29 -11.95 -6.42
N ARG A 127 -17.57 -12.21 -6.75
CA ARG A 127 -18.40 -13.19 -6.01
C ARG A 127 -17.76 -14.58 -6.05
N ALA A 128 -17.30 -15.03 -7.21
CA ALA A 128 -16.61 -16.31 -7.35
C ALA A 128 -15.34 -16.37 -6.50
N PHE A 129 -14.58 -15.28 -6.44
CA PHE A 129 -13.39 -15.18 -5.59
C PHE A 129 -13.75 -15.37 -4.11
N PHE A 130 -14.70 -14.61 -3.57
CA PHE A 130 -15.13 -14.73 -2.17
C PHE A 130 -15.77 -16.08 -1.84
N ALA A 131 -16.54 -16.64 -2.78
CA ALA A 131 -17.09 -17.99 -2.62
C ALA A 131 -16.02 -19.07 -2.50
N SER A 132 -14.88 -18.90 -3.18
CA SER A 132 -13.79 -19.88 -3.19
C SER A 132 -12.77 -19.66 -2.06
N ASN A 133 -12.58 -18.41 -1.61
CA ASN A 133 -11.52 -18.04 -0.68
C ASN A 133 -12.05 -17.60 0.71
N GLY A 134 -13.35 -17.49 0.88
CA GLY A 134 -13.95 -17.01 2.13
C GLY A 134 -13.96 -15.48 2.23
N GLY A 135 -14.23 -14.99 3.46
CA GLY A 135 -14.41 -13.56 3.74
C GLY A 135 -15.89 -13.17 3.79
N THR A 136 -16.29 -12.45 4.85
CA THR A 136 -17.72 -12.14 5.13
C THR A 136 -17.99 -10.64 5.21
N TRP A 137 -16.96 -9.80 5.06
CA TRP A 137 -17.11 -8.35 5.08
C TRP A 137 -17.73 -7.83 3.77
N PRO A 138 -18.38 -6.65 3.79
CA PRO A 138 -18.99 -6.09 2.60
C PRO A 138 -17.94 -5.70 1.53
N VAL A 139 -18.27 -5.97 0.27
CA VAL A 139 -17.49 -5.56 -0.89
C VAL A 139 -18.22 -4.46 -1.62
N LEU A 140 -17.55 -3.33 -1.83
CA LEU A 140 -18.11 -2.13 -2.46
C LEU A 140 -17.87 -2.17 -3.97
N THR A 141 -18.90 -1.87 -4.74
CA THR A 141 -18.77 -1.71 -6.19
C THR A 141 -18.18 -0.36 -6.54
N ASP A 142 -17.33 -0.31 -7.56
CA ASP A 142 -16.69 0.91 -8.07
C ASP A 142 -16.59 0.85 -9.61
N SER A 143 -17.72 0.58 -10.27
CA SER A 143 -17.79 0.36 -11.72
C SER A 143 -17.36 1.56 -12.56
N ASP A 144 -17.53 2.76 -12.04
CA ASP A 144 -17.14 4.04 -12.67
C ASP A 144 -15.79 4.57 -12.16
N ALA A 145 -15.08 3.77 -11.35
CA ALA A 145 -13.80 4.14 -10.75
C ALA A 145 -13.82 5.36 -9.83
N ASN A 146 -14.95 5.81 -9.42
CA ASN A 146 -15.13 7.05 -8.67
C ASN A 146 -14.42 6.99 -7.30
N ILE A 147 -14.50 5.84 -6.61
CA ILE A 147 -13.85 5.66 -5.30
C ILE A 147 -12.33 5.63 -5.48
N GLN A 148 -11.82 4.82 -6.42
CA GLN A 148 -10.38 4.71 -6.69
C GLN A 148 -9.77 6.06 -7.08
N VAL A 149 -10.44 6.82 -7.94
CA VAL A 149 -9.98 8.16 -8.39
C VAL A 149 -9.97 9.14 -7.22
N LYS A 150 -11.01 9.17 -6.38
CA LYS A 150 -11.09 10.06 -5.22
C LYS A 150 -10.00 9.78 -4.19
N PHE A 151 -9.65 8.52 -3.97
CA PHE A 151 -8.57 8.12 -3.07
C PHE A 151 -7.19 8.19 -3.73
N GLY A 152 -7.11 8.36 -5.06
CA GLY A 152 -5.85 8.37 -5.80
C GLY A 152 -5.17 7.00 -5.80
N VAL A 153 -5.96 5.93 -5.84
CA VAL A 153 -5.46 4.55 -5.91
C VAL A 153 -4.90 4.29 -7.30
N THR A 154 -3.63 3.90 -7.36
CA THR A 154 -2.92 3.67 -8.64
C THR A 154 -2.53 2.22 -8.86
N LYS A 155 -2.49 1.43 -7.80
CA LYS A 155 -2.18 -0.01 -7.83
C LYS A 155 -2.81 -0.71 -6.63
N VAL A 156 -2.99 -2.01 -6.73
CA VAL A 156 -3.51 -2.85 -5.65
C VAL A 156 -2.49 -3.94 -5.29
N PRO A 157 -2.49 -4.46 -4.05
CA PRO A 157 -3.39 -4.07 -2.96
C PRO A 157 -3.02 -2.72 -2.36
N GLU A 158 -4.02 -2.00 -1.90
CA GLU A 158 -3.85 -0.74 -1.20
C GLU A 158 -4.86 -0.65 -0.05
N THR A 159 -4.39 -0.32 1.15
CA THR A 159 -5.24 -0.26 2.34
C THR A 159 -5.21 1.12 2.98
N TRP A 160 -6.39 1.61 3.35
CA TRP A 160 -6.61 2.91 3.98
C TRP A 160 -7.32 2.73 5.32
N ILE A 161 -6.97 3.55 6.32
CA ILE A 161 -7.71 3.61 7.59
C ILE A 161 -8.27 5.01 7.76
N ILE A 162 -9.53 5.05 8.15
CA ILE A 162 -10.30 6.26 8.41
C ILE A 162 -10.76 6.20 9.87
N ASP A 163 -10.53 7.26 10.61
CA ASP A 163 -10.90 7.35 12.03
C ASP A 163 -12.41 7.64 12.23
N PRO A 164 -12.91 7.61 13.47
CA PRO A 164 -14.31 7.87 13.78
C PRO A 164 -14.81 9.27 13.40
N ASP A 165 -13.93 10.25 13.25
CA ASP A 165 -14.28 11.59 12.79
C ASP A 165 -14.42 11.67 11.26
N GLY A 166 -14.05 10.59 10.56
CA GLY A 166 -14.05 10.50 9.11
C GLY A 166 -12.78 11.09 8.49
N VAL A 167 -11.68 11.15 9.23
CA VAL A 167 -10.38 11.62 8.75
C VAL A 167 -9.54 10.43 8.30
N VAL A 168 -8.85 10.58 7.16
CA VAL A 168 -7.89 9.58 6.68
C VAL A 168 -6.64 9.66 7.54
N VAL A 169 -6.29 8.58 8.23
CA VAL A 169 -5.15 8.54 9.16
C VAL A 169 -4.03 7.60 8.75
N TYR A 170 -4.28 6.70 7.80
CA TYR A 170 -3.28 5.75 7.33
C TYR A 170 -3.51 5.35 5.87
N ARG A 171 -2.41 5.05 5.16
CA ARG A 171 -2.38 4.47 3.82
C ARG A 171 -1.17 3.57 3.66
N THR A 172 -1.36 2.41 3.07
CA THR A 172 -0.26 1.54 2.61
C THR A 172 -0.53 1.00 1.22
N ILE A 173 0.52 0.88 0.39
CA ILE A 173 0.45 0.40 -1.00
C ILE A 173 1.23 -0.92 -1.11
N GLN A 174 0.93 -1.87 -0.24
CA GLN A 174 1.53 -3.20 -0.20
C GLN A 174 0.58 -4.19 0.45
N GLN A 175 0.95 -5.48 0.39
CA GLN A 175 0.26 -6.50 1.17
C GLN A 175 0.33 -6.17 2.66
N VAL A 176 -0.78 -6.36 3.34
CA VAL A 176 -0.86 -6.30 4.80
C VAL A 176 -0.95 -7.71 5.37
N THR A 177 -0.52 -7.87 6.62
CA THR A 177 -0.82 -9.05 7.42
C THR A 177 -1.81 -8.68 8.52
N ALA A 178 -2.56 -9.66 9.04
CA ALA A 178 -3.49 -9.45 10.15
C ALA A 178 -2.81 -8.74 11.33
N ASP A 179 -1.62 -9.21 11.70
CA ASP A 179 -0.83 -8.65 12.82
C ASP A 179 -0.36 -7.21 12.53
N SER A 180 0.11 -6.94 11.30
CA SER A 180 0.57 -5.59 10.94
C SER A 180 -0.58 -4.58 10.97
N LEU A 181 -1.73 -4.96 10.42
CA LEU A 181 -2.89 -4.09 10.34
C LEU A 181 -3.52 -3.87 11.74
N THR A 182 -3.60 -4.93 12.56
CA THR A 182 -4.10 -4.83 13.93
C THR A 182 -3.19 -3.96 14.81
N ARG A 183 -1.87 -4.11 14.68
CA ARG A 183 -0.90 -3.27 15.41
C ARG A 183 -1.01 -1.81 14.99
N GLU A 184 -1.04 -1.53 13.70
CA GLU A 184 -1.19 -0.16 13.18
C GLU A 184 -2.48 0.49 13.66
N LEU A 185 -3.60 -0.22 13.54
CA LEU A 185 -4.88 0.23 14.05
C LEU A 185 -4.84 0.50 15.56
N GLY A 186 -4.12 -0.34 16.33
CA GLY A 186 -3.92 -0.16 17.76
C GLY A 186 -3.18 1.13 18.10
N VAL A 187 -2.09 1.44 17.36
CA VAL A 187 -1.34 2.70 17.53
C VAL A 187 -2.22 3.91 17.19
N LEU A 188 -2.96 3.84 16.08
CA LEU A 188 -3.86 4.92 15.68
C LEU A 188 -4.99 5.17 16.70
N LYS A 189 -5.55 4.08 17.26
CA LYS A 189 -6.58 4.16 18.31
C LYS A 189 -6.03 4.77 19.60
N ALA A 190 -4.84 4.37 20.02
CA ALA A 190 -4.18 4.95 21.20
C ALA A 190 -3.94 6.47 21.01
N GLY A 191 -3.44 6.88 19.84
CA GLY A 191 -3.26 8.30 19.51
C GLY A 191 -4.58 9.08 19.47
N TYR A 192 -5.63 8.49 18.91
CA TYR A 192 -6.97 9.09 18.85
C TYR A 192 -7.59 9.31 20.24
N LEU A 193 -7.36 8.36 21.16
CA LEU A 193 -7.86 8.43 22.54
C LEU A 193 -6.96 9.25 23.47
N GLY A 194 -5.82 9.78 22.98
CA GLY A 194 -4.85 10.51 23.78
C GLY A 194 -4.11 9.64 24.81
N VAL A 195 -4.07 8.32 24.59
CA VAL A 195 -3.33 7.37 25.44
C VAL A 195 -1.93 7.25 24.87
N GLU A 196 -0.92 7.68 25.62
CA GLU A 196 0.47 7.44 25.24
C GLU A 196 0.73 5.93 25.22
N ALA A 197 1.28 5.43 24.12
CA ALA A 197 1.74 4.05 24.02
C ALA A 197 2.98 3.92 24.91
N GLY A 198 2.80 3.30 26.09
CA GLY A 198 3.85 2.98 27.04
C GLY A 198 4.75 1.84 26.58
#